data_376f117e76eb99af4ffdaefe9725df02
#
_entry.id   376f117e76eb99af4ffdaefe9725df02
#
_cell.length_a   1.000
_cell.length_b   1.000
_cell.length_c   1.000
_cell.angle_alpha   90.00
_cell.angle_beta   90.00
_cell.angle_gamma   90.00
#
_symmetry.space_group_name_H-M   'P 1'
#
loop_
_entity.id
_entity.type
_entity.pdbx_description
1 polymer ?
#
loop_
_entity_poly.entity_id
_entity_poly.type
_entity_poly.pdbx_seq_one_letter_code
_entity_poly.pdbx_strand_id
1 'polypeptide(L)'
;MRNTRRGIVFLLTAALAVWAAGSPQAQNGGGGVTTDFSGEWTVVRSQDNTENPWVGDFFGLPLNADGLARAETWDASLLSLPEYQCRPHGWAYIYRGPTQLRISKEVDSYSREIVAYQPEWHQSTNMPVFLDGRERPPAEAAHSWGGFSSATWEGDMLRIETSHLKEDYIRRDGAMATDEATVTTWWIRRGDILTWVNIIHDPTYLAEPLIRSSEYRLTVNSLVPPHPCTSVYEGLEKGKVPHFQLGENPFLKEIRARYGVAANRPTGGVDTIYPEYEQTLKDSAWTAGDRAANIGR
;
A
#
# COMPACT_ATOMS: atom_id res chain seq x y z
N MET A 1 -68.25 -63.86 -3.09
CA MET A 1 -68.05 -62.64 -2.32
C MET A 1 -66.64 -62.15 -2.64
N ARG A 2 -66.51 -61.16 -3.49
CA ARG A 2 -65.24 -60.67 -4.03
C ARG A 2 -65.13 -59.17 -3.75
N ASN A 3 -64.29 -58.79 -2.79
CA ASN A 3 -63.99 -57.36 -2.49
C ASN A 3 -62.80 -56.89 -3.32
N THR A 4 -63.02 -56.00 -4.26
CA THR A 4 -62.03 -55.28 -5.01
C THR A 4 -61.75 -53.96 -4.30
N ARG A 5 -60.53 -53.81 -3.73
CA ARG A 5 -59.99 -52.54 -3.25
C ARG A 5 -59.34 -51.83 -4.40
N ARG A 6 -59.85 -50.68 -4.79
CA ARG A 6 -59.20 -49.70 -5.72
C ARG A 6 -58.16 -48.90 -4.95
N GLY A 7 -56.90 -49.06 -5.31
CA GLY A 7 -55.82 -48.21 -4.84
C GLY A 7 -55.79 -46.92 -5.65
N ILE A 8 -55.77 -45.80 -4.97
CA ILE A 8 -55.60 -44.48 -5.54
C ILE A 8 -54.10 -44.21 -5.49
N VAL A 9 -53.45 -44.02 -6.68
CA VAL A 9 -52.08 -43.62 -6.81
C VAL A 9 -52.04 -42.10 -6.83
N PHE A 10 -51.48 -41.47 -5.78
CA PHE A 10 -51.15 -40.05 -5.79
C PHE A 10 -49.80 -39.84 -6.47
N LEU A 11 -49.83 -39.18 -7.62
CA LEU A 11 -48.67 -38.64 -8.28
C LEU A 11 -48.29 -37.33 -7.60
N LEU A 12 -47.20 -37.33 -6.82
CA LEU A 12 -46.57 -36.14 -6.31
C LEU A 12 -45.64 -35.58 -7.39
N THR A 13 -46.06 -34.53 -8.07
CA THR A 13 -45.19 -33.70 -8.93
C THR A 13 -44.38 -32.76 -8.04
N ALA A 14 -43.08 -33.08 -7.87
CA ALA A 14 -42.14 -32.17 -7.23
C ALA A 14 -41.75 -31.05 -8.22
N ALA A 15 -42.24 -29.84 -7.97
CA ALA A 15 -41.80 -28.66 -8.68
C ALA A 15 -40.42 -28.23 -8.13
N LEU A 16 -39.37 -28.45 -8.91
CA LEU A 16 -38.04 -27.90 -8.68
C LEU A 16 -38.08 -26.38 -8.97
N ALA A 17 -38.19 -25.57 -7.92
CA ALA A 17 -37.94 -24.12 -8.01
C ALA A 17 -36.42 -23.90 -8.12
N VAL A 18 -35.94 -23.62 -9.32
CA VAL A 18 -34.59 -23.13 -9.57
C VAL A 18 -34.54 -21.70 -9.03
N TRP A 19 -33.93 -21.53 -7.87
CA TRP A 19 -33.54 -20.22 -7.39
C TRP A 19 -32.32 -19.78 -8.21
N ALA A 20 -32.54 -18.93 -9.21
CA ALA A 20 -31.49 -18.15 -9.80
C ALA A 20 -30.98 -17.19 -8.73
N ALA A 21 -29.83 -17.51 -8.13
CA ALA A 21 -29.09 -16.58 -7.32
C ALA A 21 -28.58 -15.48 -8.24
N GLY A 22 -29.40 -14.46 -8.45
CA GLY A 22 -28.96 -13.20 -9.03
C GLY A 22 -27.91 -12.62 -8.09
N SER A 23 -26.69 -12.43 -8.60
CA SER A 23 -25.68 -11.62 -7.95
C SER A 23 -26.33 -10.29 -7.57
N PRO A 24 -26.13 -9.76 -6.35
CA PRO A 24 -26.63 -8.44 -6.03
C PRO A 24 -25.85 -7.44 -6.89
N GLN A 25 -26.45 -7.01 -7.99
CA GLN A 25 -26.05 -5.77 -8.63
C GLN A 25 -26.33 -4.68 -7.59
N ALA A 26 -25.27 -3.99 -7.18
CA ALA A 26 -25.40 -2.80 -6.37
C ALA A 26 -26.29 -1.83 -7.16
N GLN A 27 -27.55 -1.74 -6.77
CA GLN A 27 -28.45 -0.73 -7.27
C GLN A 27 -27.96 0.61 -6.73
N ASN A 28 -27.31 1.40 -7.59
CA ASN A 28 -27.16 2.84 -7.41
C ASN A 28 -28.56 3.49 -7.53
N GLY A 29 -29.39 3.24 -6.55
CA GLY A 29 -30.75 3.75 -6.46
C GLY A 29 -30.92 4.63 -5.24
N GLY A 30 -30.76 5.90 -5.40
CA GLY A 30 -31.12 6.91 -4.41
C GLY A 30 -30.19 8.11 -4.53
N GLY A 31 -30.73 9.28 -4.85
CA GLY A 31 -30.02 10.55 -4.96
C GLY A 31 -29.34 11.01 -3.67
N GLY A 32 -28.49 10.15 -3.08
CA GLY A 32 -27.53 10.50 -2.06
C GLY A 32 -26.44 11.32 -2.72
N VAL A 33 -26.07 12.43 -2.10
CA VAL A 33 -24.91 13.23 -2.51
C VAL A 33 -23.70 12.30 -2.49
N THR A 34 -23.21 11.93 -3.69
CA THR A 34 -21.99 11.13 -3.82
C THR A 34 -20.86 11.92 -3.18
N THR A 35 -20.14 11.31 -2.27
CA THR A 35 -18.98 11.95 -1.63
C THR A 35 -17.96 12.32 -2.70
N ASP A 36 -17.66 13.60 -2.83
CA ASP A 36 -16.65 14.09 -3.77
C ASP A 36 -15.30 14.15 -3.09
N PHE A 37 -14.32 13.39 -3.58
CA PHE A 37 -12.96 13.37 -3.07
C PHE A 37 -12.06 14.40 -3.74
N SER A 38 -12.53 15.09 -4.79
CA SER A 38 -11.72 16.10 -5.47
C SER A 38 -11.38 17.27 -4.54
N GLY A 39 -10.20 17.82 -4.73
CA GLY A 39 -9.71 18.93 -3.93
C GLY A 39 -8.20 18.89 -3.72
N GLU A 40 -7.74 19.84 -2.95
CA GLU A 40 -6.36 19.95 -2.51
C GLU A 40 -6.29 19.64 -1.01
N TRP A 41 -5.36 18.78 -0.64
CA TRP A 41 -5.27 18.17 0.66
C TRP A 41 -3.87 18.33 1.24
N THR A 42 -3.78 18.63 2.53
CA THR A 42 -2.51 18.70 3.26
C THR A 42 -2.50 17.66 4.38
N VAL A 43 -1.41 16.92 4.50
CA VAL A 43 -1.28 15.86 5.50
C VAL A 43 -1.39 16.41 6.93
N VAL A 44 -2.10 15.66 7.79
CA VAL A 44 -2.23 15.96 9.24
C VAL A 44 -1.06 15.29 9.97
N ARG A 45 0.08 15.98 10.02
CA ARG A 45 1.35 15.44 10.52
C ARG A 45 1.35 15.01 11.99
N SER A 46 0.45 15.53 12.79
CA SER A 46 0.38 15.19 14.22
C SER A 46 -0.06 13.75 14.48
N GLN A 47 -0.60 13.09 13.47
CA GLN A 47 -1.09 11.71 13.56
C GLN A 47 -0.17 10.71 12.86
N ASP A 48 0.60 11.18 11.87
CA ASP A 48 1.56 10.35 11.17
C ASP A 48 2.96 10.52 11.77
N ASN A 49 3.69 9.42 11.92
CA ASN A 49 5.09 9.49 12.28
C ASN A 49 5.86 10.17 11.13
N THR A 50 6.32 11.38 11.39
CA THR A 50 7.01 12.21 10.40
C THR A 50 8.52 12.00 10.36
N GLU A 51 9.06 11.24 11.32
CA GLU A 51 10.49 10.97 11.35
C GLU A 51 10.85 9.96 10.26
N ASN A 52 11.90 10.29 9.52
CA ASN A 52 12.49 9.33 8.61
C ASN A 52 13.19 8.26 9.44
N PRO A 53 12.93 6.97 9.20
CA PRO A 53 13.68 5.92 9.83
C PRO A 53 15.17 6.05 9.44
N TRP A 54 16.03 5.61 10.33
CA TRP A 54 17.45 5.54 10.03
C TRP A 54 17.71 4.51 8.93
N VAL A 55 18.76 4.74 8.13
CA VAL A 55 19.18 3.74 7.14
C VAL A 55 19.52 2.43 7.87
N GLY A 56 18.94 1.33 7.39
CA GLY A 56 19.07 0.02 8.04
C GLY A 56 18.03 -0.27 9.15
N ASP A 57 17.15 0.67 9.44
CA ASP A 57 16.05 0.50 10.39
C ASP A 57 14.82 -0.05 9.68
N PHE A 58 14.57 -1.34 9.82
CA PHE A 58 13.43 -2.04 9.22
C PHE A 58 12.41 -2.52 10.27
N PHE A 59 12.47 -1.98 11.49
CA PHE A 59 11.50 -2.29 12.53
C PHE A 59 10.08 -1.86 12.14
N GLY A 60 9.12 -2.66 12.57
CA GLY A 60 7.70 -2.39 12.34
C GLY A 60 7.23 -2.57 10.89
N LEU A 61 8.05 -3.19 10.04
CA LEU A 61 7.65 -3.65 8.71
C LEU A 61 7.47 -5.17 8.72
N PRO A 62 6.35 -5.70 8.20
CA PRO A 62 6.06 -7.13 8.17
C PRO A 62 6.84 -7.87 7.08
N LEU A 63 8.14 -7.55 6.92
CA LEU A 63 8.99 -8.21 5.95
C LEU A 63 9.19 -9.68 6.32
N ASN A 64 9.07 -10.58 5.34
CA ASN A 64 9.54 -11.94 5.47
C ASN A 64 11.07 -12.02 5.31
N ALA A 65 11.64 -13.23 5.32
CA ALA A 65 13.09 -13.41 5.23
C ALA A 65 13.68 -12.82 3.93
N ASP A 66 12.99 -12.97 2.81
CA ASP A 66 13.45 -12.49 1.50
C ASP A 66 13.35 -10.96 1.41
N GLY A 67 12.24 -10.40 1.86
CA GLY A 67 12.04 -8.95 1.93
C GLY A 67 13.05 -8.28 2.86
N LEU A 68 13.36 -8.90 4.00
CA LEU A 68 14.37 -8.39 4.93
C LEU A 68 15.77 -8.49 4.32
N ALA A 69 16.13 -9.62 3.70
CA ALA A 69 17.42 -9.77 3.01
C ALA A 69 17.57 -8.74 1.89
N ARG A 70 16.50 -8.49 1.11
CA ARG A 70 16.48 -7.46 0.07
C ARG A 70 16.73 -6.06 0.66
N ALA A 71 16.09 -5.74 1.78
CA ALA A 71 16.24 -4.46 2.47
C ALA A 71 17.63 -4.31 3.10
N GLU A 72 18.15 -5.32 3.78
CA GLU A 72 19.45 -5.30 4.43
C GLU A 72 20.62 -5.19 3.44
N THR A 73 20.45 -5.62 2.20
CA THR A 73 21.48 -5.49 1.16
C THR A 73 21.42 -4.16 0.42
N TRP A 74 20.44 -3.31 0.70
CA TRP A 74 20.27 -2.03 0.03
C TRP A 74 21.44 -1.08 0.29
N ASP A 75 21.98 -0.51 -0.78
CA ASP A 75 22.98 0.55 -0.72
C ASP A 75 22.28 1.92 -0.86
N ALA A 76 22.24 2.67 0.23
CA ALA A 76 21.60 3.99 0.27
C ALA A 76 22.24 5.00 -0.71
N SER A 77 23.48 4.79 -1.16
CA SER A 77 24.13 5.63 -2.15
C SER A 77 23.42 5.61 -3.51
N LEU A 78 22.65 4.55 -3.81
CA LEU A 78 21.83 4.47 -5.03
C LEU A 78 20.83 5.62 -5.15
N LEU A 79 20.38 6.18 -4.03
CA LEU A 79 19.46 7.32 -4.04
C LEU A 79 20.06 8.57 -4.66
N SER A 80 21.38 8.64 -4.84
CA SER A 80 22.07 9.72 -5.57
C SER A 80 22.01 9.58 -7.08
N LEU A 81 21.69 8.39 -7.60
CA LEU A 81 21.59 8.15 -9.03
C LEU A 81 20.27 8.70 -9.59
N PRO A 82 20.27 9.33 -10.78
CA PRO A 82 19.08 9.89 -11.41
C PRO A 82 17.91 8.91 -11.52
N GLU A 83 18.17 7.65 -11.85
CA GLU A 83 17.14 6.60 -11.89
C GLU A 83 16.35 6.51 -10.60
N TYR A 84 17.05 6.48 -9.46
CA TYR A 84 16.42 6.33 -8.16
C TYR A 84 15.89 7.64 -7.60
N GLN A 85 16.53 8.78 -7.92
CA GLN A 85 16.00 10.09 -7.56
C GLN A 85 14.69 10.41 -8.26
N CYS A 86 14.58 10.01 -9.54
CA CYS A 86 13.42 10.29 -10.38
C CYS A 86 12.39 9.14 -10.39
N ARG A 87 12.62 8.06 -9.67
CA ARG A 87 11.64 6.97 -9.56
C ARG A 87 10.34 7.52 -8.99
N PRO A 88 9.22 7.35 -9.68
CA PRO A 88 7.92 7.81 -9.17
C PRO A 88 7.60 7.16 -7.83
N HIS A 89 6.93 7.90 -6.96
CA HIS A 89 6.39 7.38 -5.73
C HIS A 89 5.02 6.75 -6.01
N GLY A 90 4.94 5.42 -5.94
CA GLY A 90 3.73 4.66 -6.20
C GLY A 90 2.83 4.48 -4.98
N TRP A 91 1.80 3.65 -5.14
CA TRP A 91 0.79 3.40 -4.11
C TRP A 91 1.34 2.82 -2.82
N ALA A 92 2.36 1.95 -2.89
CA ALA A 92 2.97 1.35 -1.70
C ALA A 92 3.76 2.36 -0.86
N TYR A 93 4.20 3.47 -1.45
CA TYR A 93 4.97 4.51 -0.76
C TYR A 93 4.10 5.62 -0.15
N ILE A 94 2.89 5.83 -0.67
CA ILE A 94 2.05 7.00 -0.31
C ILE A 94 1.69 7.08 1.16
N TYR A 95 1.63 5.96 1.87
CA TYR A 95 1.31 5.96 3.29
C TYR A 95 2.23 6.83 4.14
N ARG A 96 3.39 7.19 3.62
CA ARG A 96 4.32 8.13 4.28
C ARG A 96 3.82 9.57 4.30
N GLY A 97 2.63 9.81 3.73
CA GLY A 97 1.99 11.09 3.70
C GLY A 97 2.82 12.11 2.90
N PRO A 98 2.68 12.14 1.57
CA PRO A 98 3.16 13.30 0.84
C PRO A 98 2.55 14.54 1.50
N THR A 99 3.35 15.58 1.60
CA THR A 99 2.91 16.80 2.32
C THR A 99 1.68 17.43 1.71
N GLN A 100 1.50 17.25 0.41
CA GLN A 100 0.37 17.75 -0.38
C GLN A 100 -0.12 16.67 -1.32
N LEU A 101 -1.43 16.61 -1.40
CA LEU A 101 -2.16 15.71 -2.28
C LEU A 101 -3.20 16.54 -3.04
N ARG A 102 -3.28 16.39 -4.34
CA ARG A 102 -4.37 16.90 -5.16
C ARG A 102 -5.13 15.71 -5.71
N ILE A 103 -6.44 15.76 -5.65
CA ILE A 103 -7.31 14.79 -6.31
C ILE A 103 -8.18 15.58 -7.30
N SER A 104 -7.96 15.36 -8.57
CA SER A 104 -8.86 15.84 -9.63
C SER A 104 -9.84 14.75 -10.02
N LYS A 105 -10.92 15.14 -10.70
CA LYS A 105 -11.95 14.20 -11.17
C LYS A 105 -12.20 14.37 -12.65
N GLU A 106 -12.43 13.25 -13.30
CA GLU A 106 -12.92 13.20 -14.67
C GLU A 106 -14.43 12.91 -14.65
N VAL A 107 -15.19 13.71 -15.39
CA VAL A 107 -16.64 13.65 -15.43
C VAL A 107 -17.09 13.36 -16.85
N ASP A 108 -17.92 12.34 -17.01
CA ASP A 108 -18.54 12.05 -18.29
C ASP A 108 -19.42 13.24 -18.75
N SER A 109 -19.25 13.63 -19.99
CA SER A 109 -19.92 14.84 -20.54
C SER A 109 -21.43 14.68 -20.70
N TYR A 110 -21.93 13.47 -20.83
CA TYR A 110 -23.34 13.15 -21.05
C TYR A 110 -24.06 12.80 -19.74
N SER A 111 -23.55 11.80 -19.00
CA SER A 111 -24.17 11.35 -17.75
C SER A 111 -23.89 12.30 -16.58
N ARG A 112 -22.83 13.11 -16.67
CA ARG A 112 -22.35 13.99 -15.59
C ARG A 112 -21.84 13.21 -14.37
N GLU A 113 -21.63 11.92 -14.52
CA GLU A 113 -21.07 11.06 -13.48
C GLU A 113 -19.55 11.16 -13.44
N ILE A 114 -18.97 10.97 -12.27
CA ILE A 114 -17.52 10.89 -12.10
C ILE A 114 -17.09 9.50 -12.58
N VAL A 115 -16.26 9.47 -13.61
CA VAL A 115 -15.76 8.23 -14.24
C VAL A 115 -14.35 7.86 -13.80
N ALA A 116 -13.59 8.83 -13.29
CA ALA A 116 -12.29 8.59 -12.70
C ALA A 116 -11.90 9.69 -11.70
N TYR A 117 -11.04 9.33 -10.77
CA TYR A 117 -10.25 10.27 -9.98
C TYR A 117 -8.79 10.18 -10.40
N GLN A 118 -8.09 11.30 -10.37
CA GLN A 118 -6.65 11.40 -10.59
C GLN A 118 -5.99 11.97 -9.34
N PRO A 119 -5.43 11.13 -8.45
CA PRO A 119 -4.62 11.61 -7.35
C PRO A 119 -3.22 11.99 -7.84
N GLU A 120 -2.69 13.09 -7.31
CA GLU A 120 -1.37 13.62 -7.60
C GLU A 120 -0.69 14.06 -6.31
N TRP A 121 0.58 13.69 -6.16
CA TRP A 121 1.47 14.14 -5.08
C TRP A 121 2.87 14.34 -5.61
N HIS A 122 3.76 14.83 -4.75
CA HIS A 122 5.15 15.03 -5.15
C HIS A 122 5.77 13.73 -5.66
N GLN A 123 6.31 13.77 -6.86
CA GLN A 123 6.95 12.63 -7.52
C GLN A 123 6.00 11.48 -7.89
N SER A 124 4.68 11.72 -7.90
CA SER A 124 3.74 10.74 -8.43
C SER A 124 3.83 10.63 -9.96
N THR A 125 3.32 9.54 -10.48
CA THR A 125 3.08 9.36 -11.92
C THR A 125 1.58 9.49 -12.22
N ASN A 126 1.19 9.29 -13.46
CA ASN A 126 -0.22 9.19 -13.83
C ASN A 126 -0.82 7.91 -13.24
N MET A 127 -1.80 8.03 -12.35
CA MET A 127 -2.40 6.93 -11.58
C MET A 127 -3.93 7.09 -11.51
N PRO A 128 -4.64 7.00 -12.64
CA PRO A 128 -6.08 7.14 -12.65
C PRO A 128 -6.75 6.02 -11.85
N VAL A 129 -7.76 6.40 -11.08
CA VAL A 129 -8.63 5.50 -10.33
C VAL A 129 -9.97 5.46 -11.06
N PHE A 130 -10.25 4.37 -11.75
CA PHE A 130 -11.42 4.23 -12.60
C PHE A 130 -12.67 3.81 -11.83
N LEU A 131 -13.79 4.47 -12.10
CA LEU A 131 -15.11 4.16 -11.52
C LEU A 131 -16.12 3.65 -12.56
N ASP A 132 -15.72 3.52 -13.80
CA ASP A 132 -16.58 3.12 -14.92
C ASP A 132 -16.79 1.60 -15.04
N GLY A 133 -16.31 0.83 -14.06
CA GLY A 133 -16.48 -0.62 -14.01
C GLY A 133 -15.67 -1.39 -15.04
N ARG A 134 -14.66 -0.75 -15.66
CA ARG A 134 -13.78 -1.45 -16.60
C ARG A 134 -13.07 -2.64 -15.97
N GLU A 135 -12.91 -3.68 -16.76
CA GLU A 135 -12.25 -4.90 -16.32
C GLU A 135 -10.77 -4.67 -16.00
N ARG A 136 -10.29 -5.42 -15.01
CA ARG A 136 -8.85 -5.50 -14.70
C ARG A 136 -8.11 -6.09 -15.91
N PRO A 137 -6.94 -5.54 -16.28
CA PRO A 137 -6.09 -6.15 -17.28
C PRO A 137 -5.74 -7.60 -16.93
N PRO A 138 -5.52 -8.47 -17.93
CA PRO A 138 -5.06 -9.83 -17.68
C PRO A 138 -3.68 -9.83 -16.99
N ALA A 139 -3.36 -10.92 -16.29
CA ALA A 139 -2.14 -11.00 -15.46
C ALA A 139 -0.84 -10.71 -16.23
N GLU A 140 -0.84 -10.99 -17.54
CA GLU A 140 0.33 -10.79 -18.43
C GLU A 140 0.43 -9.35 -18.96
N ALA A 141 -0.50 -8.46 -18.60
CA ALA A 141 -0.44 -7.07 -19.04
C ALA A 141 0.80 -6.36 -18.49
N ALA A 142 1.28 -5.37 -19.24
CA ALA A 142 2.47 -4.63 -18.84
C ALA A 142 2.28 -3.89 -17.51
N HIS A 143 3.23 -4.04 -16.62
CA HIS A 143 3.29 -3.33 -15.34
C HIS A 143 3.78 -1.89 -15.53
N SER A 144 3.22 -0.98 -14.76
CA SER A 144 3.60 0.44 -14.77
C SER A 144 3.84 0.95 -13.35
N TRP A 145 4.43 2.12 -13.23
CA TRP A 145 4.63 2.76 -11.91
C TRP A 145 3.31 3.10 -11.20
N GLY A 146 2.29 3.47 -11.96
CA GLY A 146 0.95 3.76 -11.43
C GLY A 146 0.05 2.54 -11.29
N GLY A 147 0.41 1.44 -11.94
CA GLY A 147 -0.43 0.25 -12.00
C GLY A 147 -1.75 0.48 -12.74
N PHE A 148 -2.70 -0.38 -12.45
CA PHE A 148 -4.10 -0.26 -12.84
C PHE A 148 -4.96 -0.20 -11.57
N SER A 149 -5.76 0.85 -11.44
CA SER A 149 -6.62 1.06 -10.28
C SER A 149 -8.08 1.18 -10.70
N SER A 150 -8.93 0.35 -10.12
CA SER A 150 -10.39 0.45 -10.24
C SER A 150 -11.01 0.62 -8.87
N ALA A 151 -12.16 1.30 -8.80
CA ALA A 151 -12.81 1.59 -7.54
C ALA A 151 -14.27 1.23 -7.54
N THR A 152 -14.76 0.89 -6.34
CA THR A 152 -16.16 0.65 -6.04
C THR A 152 -16.59 1.44 -4.81
N TRP A 153 -17.83 1.89 -4.80
CA TRP A 153 -18.40 2.55 -3.63
C TRP A 153 -18.84 1.52 -2.58
N GLU A 154 -18.39 1.71 -1.36
CA GLU A 154 -18.84 1.00 -0.16
C GLU A 154 -19.51 2.00 0.79
N GLY A 155 -20.80 2.22 0.58
CA GLY A 155 -21.53 3.31 1.25
C GLY A 155 -21.03 4.68 0.77
N ASP A 156 -20.44 5.46 1.68
CA ASP A 156 -19.85 6.77 1.39
C ASP A 156 -18.31 6.73 1.28
N MET A 157 -17.73 5.54 1.32
CA MET A 157 -16.30 5.28 1.14
C MET A 157 -16.01 4.80 -0.27
N LEU A 158 -14.83 5.10 -0.77
CA LEU A 158 -14.33 4.59 -2.04
C LEU A 158 -13.28 3.53 -1.77
N ARG A 159 -13.56 2.28 -2.16
CA ARG A 159 -12.60 1.18 -2.13
C ARG A 159 -11.92 1.08 -3.49
N ILE A 160 -10.61 1.15 -3.49
CA ILE A 160 -9.76 1.14 -4.68
C ILE A 160 -8.90 -0.12 -4.65
N GLU A 161 -8.85 -0.85 -5.75
CA GLU A 161 -7.97 -2.00 -5.94
C GLU A 161 -6.94 -1.67 -7.02
N THR A 162 -5.66 -1.79 -6.66
CA THR A 162 -4.54 -1.51 -7.56
C THR A 162 -3.70 -2.76 -7.77
N SER A 163 -3.33 -3.00 -9.03
CA SER A 163 -2.50 -4.10 -9.48
C SER A 163 -1.59 -3.67 -10.64
N HIS A 164 -0.79 -4.60 -11.20
CA HIS A 164 0.12 -4.34 -12.31
C HIS A 164 1.13 -3.21 -12.00
N LEU A 165 1.57 -3.19 -10.76
CA LEU A 165 2.62 -2.28 -10.29
C LEU A 165 4.00 -2.80 -10.69
N LYS A 166 4.94 -1.91 -10.98
CA LYS A 166 6.36 -2.27 -11.00
C LYS A 166 6.88 -2.38 -9.56
N GLU A 167 7.99 -3.11 -9.38
CA GLU A 167 8.72 -3.08 -8.11
C GLU A 167 8.98 -1.64 -7.69
N ASP A 168 8.53 -1.27 -6.48
CA ASP A 168 8.62 0.09 -5.98
C ASP A 168 8.85 0.11 -4.47
N TYR A 169 9.15 1.29 -3.95
CA TYR A 169 9.39 1.48 -2.53
C TYR A 169 8.14 1.27 -1.68
N ILE A 170 8.28 0.48 -0.61
CA ILE A 170 7.52 0.67 0.62
C ILE A 170 8.19 1.82 1.41
N ARG A 171 9.52 1.78 1.49
CA ARG A 171 10.35 2.86 2.06
C ARG A 171 11.66 2.99 1.25
N ARG A 172 12.12 4.20 1.06
CA ARG A 172 13.32 4.51 0.25
C ARG A 172 14.65 4.03 0.87
N ASP A 173 14.62 3.33 1.94
CA ASP A 173 15.77 2.69 2.60
C ASP A 173 16.01 1.24 2.16
N GLY A 174 15.29 0.78 1.14
CA GLY A 174 15.44 -0.55 0.57
C GLY A 174 14.29 -1.51 0.85
N ALA A 175 13.33 -1.12 1.69
CA ALA A 175 12.10 -1.92 1.83
C ALA A 175 11.24 -1.70 0.58
N MET A 176 11.10 -2.76 -0.22
CA MET A 176 10.44 -2.75 -1.52
C MET A 176 9.16 -3.59 -1.49
N ALA A 177 8.23 -3.24 -2.36
CA ALA A 177 7.14 -4.12 -2.78
C ALA A 177 7.48 -4.64 -4.19
N THR A 178 7.21 -5.91 -4.46
CA THR A 178 7.46 -6.51 -5.77
C THR A 178 6.39 -6.12 -6.79
N ASP A 179 6.58 -6.52 -8.02
CA ASP A 179 5.59 -6.37 -9.09
C ASP A 179 4.39 -7.33 -8.96
N GLU A 180 4.46 -8.31 -8.06
CA GLU A 180 3.33 -9.15 -7.65
C GLU A 180 2.45 -8.48 -6.60
N ALA A 181 2.91 -7.34 -6.05
CA ALA A 181 2.17 -6.63 -5.02
C ALA A 181 0.83 -6.09 -5.53
N THR A 182 -0.16 -6.13 -4.65
CA THR A 182 -1.45 -5.45 -4.83
C THR A 182 -1.71 -4.51 -3.67
N VAL A 183 -2.43 -3.42 -3.95
CA VAL A 183 -2.78 -2.45 -2.93
C VAL A 183 -4.29 -2.27 -2.91
N THR A 184 -4.89 -2.43 -1.74
CA THR A 184 -6.28 -2.03 -1.50
C THR A 184 -6.27 -0.74 -0.70
N THR A 185 -6.97 0.27 -1.21
CA THR A 185 -7.02 1.59 -0.59
C THR A 185 -8.46 1.97 -0.31
N TRP A 186 -8.74 2.51 0.87
CA TRP A 186 -10.01 3.18 1.15
C TRP A 186 -9.80 4.69 1.27
N TRP A 187 -10.62 5.45 0.56
CA TRP A 187 -10.78 6.87 0.78
C TRP A 187 -12.06 7.11 1.57
N ILE A 188 -11.91 7.73 2.72
CA ILE A 188 -13.00 8.00 3.66
C ILE A 188 -12.99 9.50 3.94
N ARG A 189 -14.03 10.20 3.48
CA ARG A 189 -14.14 11.64 3.71
C ARG A 189 -15.16 11.95 4.80
N ARG A 190 -14.76 12.76 5.76
CA ARG A 190 -15.62 13.31 6.82
C ARG A 190 -15.43 14.82 6.87
N GLY A 191 -16.31 15.55 6.19
CA GLY A 191 -16.19 17.01 6.06
C GLY A 191 -14.88 17.40 5.35
N ASP A 192 -14.00 18.08 6.08
CA ASP A 192 -12.71 18.56 5.59
C ASP A 192 -11.55 17.58 5.87
N ILE A 193 -11.85 16.41 6.39
CA ILE A 193 -10.85 15.35 6.63
C ILE A 193 -11.04 14.22 5.64
N LEU A 194 -9.95 13.85 4.99
CA LEU A 194 -9.81 12.66 4.17
C LEU A 194 -8.88 11.68 4.89
N THR A 195 -9.41 10.53 5.28
CA THR A 195 -8.62 9.39 5.74
C THR A 195 -8.34 8.47 4.57
N TRP A 196 -7.08 8.12 4.40
CA TRP A 196 -6.59 7.22 3.37
C TRP A 196 -6.01 5.98 4.06
N VAL A 197 -6.63 4.82 3.86
CA VAL A 197 -6.17 3.55 4.44
C VAL A 197 -5.64 2.69 3.32
N ASN A 198 -4.37 2.28 3.41
CA ASN A 198 -3.74 1.36 2.47
C ASN A 198 -3.48 0.00 3.13
N ILE A 199 -3.80 -1.06 2.41
CA ILE A 199 -3.40 -2.43 2.70
C ILE A 199 -2.55 -2.91 1.52
N ILE A 200 -1.28 -3.19 1.78
CA ILE A 200 -0.32 -3.68 0.80
C ILE A 200 -0.16 -5.17 1.01
N HIS A 201 -0.48 -5.95 -0.02
CA HIS A 201 -0.21 -7.37 -0.09
C HIS A 201 0.96 -7.62 -1.05
N ASP A 202 1.97 -8.30 -0.59
CA ASP A 202 3.10 -8.74 -1.40
C ASP A 202 3.48 -10.16 -1.00
N PRO A 203 3.15 -11.18 -1.81
CA PRO A 203 3.42 -12.56 -1.45
C PRO A 203 4.90 -12.90 -1.40
N THR A 204 5.74 -12.07 -2.05
CA THR A 204 7.17 -12.31 -2.17
C THR A 204 7.97 -11.69 -1.03
N TYR A 205 7.64 -10.47 -0.57
CA TYR A 205 8.44 -9.77 0.43
C TYR A 205 7.74 -9.52 1.77
N LEU A 206 6.43 -9.72 1.87
CA LEU A 206 5.70 -9.52 3.12
C LEU A 206 5.22 -10.86 3.70
N ALA A 207 5.42 -11.06 5.00
CA ALA A 207 4.89 -12.20 5.74
C ALA A 207 3.39 -12.05 6.04
N GLU A 208 2.94 -10.80 6.15
CA GLU A 208 1.54 -10.41 6.33
C GLU A 208 1.30 -9.04 5.71
N PRO A 209 0.04 -8.65 5.44
CA PRO A 209 -0.26 -7.38 4.82
C PRO A 209 0.24 -6.19 5.64
N LEU A 210 0.87 -5.22 4.98
CA LEU A 210 1.24 -3.96 5.59
C LEU A 210 0.04 -3.00 5.54
N ILE A 211 -0.49 -2.65 6.71
CA ILE A 211 -1.62 -1.72 6.85
C ILE A 211 -1.10 -0.39 7.35
N ARG A 212 -1.45 0.68 6.63
CA ARG A 212 -1.11 2.06 6.99
C ARG A 212 -2.29 2.99 6.69
N SER A 213 -2.43 4.00 7.53
CA SER A 213 -3.38 5.08 7.30
C SER A 213 -2.70 6.43 7.38
N SER A 214 -3.22 7.39 6.63
CA SER A 214 -2.81 8.80 6.68
C SER A 214 -4.05 9.67 6.65
N GLU A 215 -4.00 10.78 7.36
CA GLU A 215 -5.06 11.78 7.33
C GLU A 215 -4.62 13.06 6.65
N TYR A 216 -5.56 13.62 5.90
CA TYR A 216 -5.38 14.86 5.16
C TYR A 216 -6.51 15.82 5.49
N ARG A 217 -6.19 17.11 5.54
CA ARG A 217 -7.17 18.19 5.67
C ARG A 217 -7.34 18.92 4.35
N LEU A 218 -8.58 19.16 3.97
CA LEU A 218 -8.90 19.98 2.82
C LEU A 218 -8.32 21.38 3.01
N THR A 219 -7.59 21.86 2.03
CA THR A 219 -6.95 23.17 2.04
C THR A 219 -7.20 23.90 0.73
N VAL A 220 -7.09 25.20 0.77
CA VAL A 220 -7.13 26.05 -0.41
C VAL A 220 -5.70 26.46 -0.75
N ASN A 221 -5.33 26.43 -2.03
CA ASN A 221 -4.00 26.79 -2.52
C ASN A 221 -2.87 25.85 -2.02
N SER A 222 -3.18 24.59 -1.82
CA SER A 222 -2.13 23.58 -1.64
C SER A 222 -1.42 23.35 -2.98
N LEU A 223 -0.14 23.63 -3.02
CA LEU A 223 0.64 23.47 -4.24
C LEU A 223 1.32 22.10 -4.24
N VAL A 224 0.90 21.22 -5.13
CA VAL A 224 1.69 20.04 -5.48
C VAL A 224 2.80 20.51 -6.43
N PRO A 225 4.06 20.56 -5.99
CA PRO A 225 5.12 21.06 -6.85
C PRO A 225 5.31 20.11 -8.02
N PRO A 226 5.49 20.63 -9.25
CA PRO A 226 5.84 19.80 -10.38
C PRO A 226 7.19 19.12 -10.12
N HIS A 227 7.29 17.87 -10.52
CA HIS A 227 8.54 17.11 -10.44
C HIS A 227 9.00 16.74 -11.86
N PRO A 228 9.65 17.65 -12.60
CA PRO A 228 10.07 17.43 -13.98
C PRO A 228 11.31 16.53 -14.03
N CYS A 229 11.19 15.33 -13.51
CA CYS A 229 12.26 14.37 -13.39
C CYS A 229 11.83 13.09 -14.10
N THR A 230 12.62 12.62 -15.03
CA THR A 230 12.35 11.38 -15.75
C THR A 230 13.28 10.31 -15.21
N SER A 231 12.68 9.20 -14.75
CA SER A 231 13.45 8.02 -14.40
C SER A 231 14.10 7.47 -15.68
N VAL A 232 15.42 7.51 -15.72
CA VAL A 232 16.19 6.93 -16.82
C VAL A 232 16.93 5.70 -16.31
N TYR A 233 16.94 4.64 -17.11
CA TYR A 233 17.75 3.48 -16.81
C TYR A 233 19.22 3.84 -17.08
N GLU A 234 19.99 3.86 -16.01
CA GLU A 234 21.45 3.96 -16.11
C GLU A 234 22.04 2.56 -16.02
N GLY A 235 22.62 2.12 -17.11
CA GLY A 235 23.32 0.83 -17.12
C GLY A 235 24.42 0.83 -16.04
N LEU A 236 24.40 -0.21 -15.20
CA LEU A 236 25.46 -0.40 -14.22
C LEU A 236 26.81 -0.59 -14.93
N GLU A 237 27.86 0.01 -14.38
CA GLU A 237 29.21 -0.32 -14.82
C GLU A 237 29.42 -1.83 -14.68
N LYS A 238 30.05 -2.43 -15.71
CA LYS A 238 30.31 -3.87 -15.74
C LYS A 238 31.04 -4.31 -14.47
N GLY A 239 30.46 -5.27 -13.77
CA GLY A 239 31.02 -5.85 -12.53
C GLY A 239 30.70 -5.08 -11.25
N LYS A 240 29.90 -4.02 -11.31
CA LYS A 240 29.36 -3.36 -10.10
C LYS A 240 27.96 -3.87 -9.80
N VAL A 241 27.75 -4.28 -8.58
CA VAL A 241 26.45 -4.67 -8.05
C VAL A 241 26.08 -3.62 -7.00
N PRO A 242 24.99 -2.87 -7.18
CA PRO A 242 24.69 -1.72 -6.35
C PRO A 242 23.97 -2.13 -5.04
N HIS A 243 24.54 -3.05 -4.30
CA HIS A 243 24.07 -3.46 -2.99
C HIS A 243 25.19 -4.14 -2.19
N PHE A 244 25.03 -4.18 -0.88
CA PHE A 244 25.90 -4.90 0.01
C PHE A 244 25.65 -6.40 -0.07
N GLN A 245 26.64 -7.21 0.30
CA GLN A 245 26.39 -8.60 0.62
C GLN A 245 25.64 -8.72 1.95
N LEU A 246 24.92 -9.83 2.15
CA LEU A 246 24.21 -10.08 3.40
C LEU A 246 25.17 -10.00 4.59
N GLY A 247 24.80 -9.19 5.58
CA GLY A 247 25.58 -8.96 6.79
C GLY A 247 26.72 -7.95 6.66
N GLU A 248 27.03 -7.45 5.47
CA GLU A 248 28.12 -6.48 5.25
C GLU A 248 27.67 -5.01 5.26
N ASN A 249 26.35 -4.76 5.25
CA ASN A 249 25.83 -3.40 5.31
C ASN A 249 26.21 -2.71 6.63
N PRO A 250 27.03 -1.65 6.61
CA PRO A 250 27.54 -1.01 7.82
C PRO A 250 26.44 -0.38 8.68
N PHE A 251 25.35 0.06 8.08
CA PHE A 251 24.23 0.71 8.76
C PHE A 251 23.50 -0.26 9.72
N LEU A 252 23.50 -1.57 9.44
CA LEU A 252 22.90 -2.55 10.34
C LEU A 252 23.62 -2.61 11.70
N LYS A 253 24.92 -2.37 11.72
CA LYS A 253 25.69 -2.30 12.97
C LYS A 253 25.33 -1.05 13.77
N GLU A 254 25.13 0.08 13.08
CA GLU A 254 24.70 1.33 13.71
C GLU A 254 23.30 1.20 14.33
N ILE A 255 22.37 0.57 13.61
CA ILE A 255 21.01 0.32 14.10
C ILE A 255 21.04 -0.59 15.33
N ARG A 256 21.81 -1.67 15.29
CA ARG A 256 21.98 -2.55 16.47
C ARG A 256 22.50 -1.80 17.68
N ALA A 257 23.54 -0.98 17.50
CA ALA A 257 24.11 -0.16 18.57
C ALA A 257 23.09 0.87 19.09
N ARG A 258 22.34 1.50 18.21
CA ARG A 258 21.36 2.53 18.55
C ARG A 258 20.20 1.99 19.38
N TYR A 259 19.67 0.83 19.03
CA TYR A 259 18.52 0.23 19.68
C TYR A 259 18.90 -0.86 20.70
N GLY A 260 20.19 -1.14 20.89
CA GLY A 260 20.65 -2.16 21.81
C GLY A 260 20.30 -3.58 21.39
N VAL A 261 20.22 -3.83 20.09
CA VAL A 261 19.84 -5.15 19.57
C VAL A 261 21.01 -6.08 19.56
N ALA A 262 20.88 -7.23 20.25
CA ALA A 262 21.92 -8.26 20.28
C ALA A 262 22.20 -8.81 18.88
N ALA A 263 23.45 -9.26 18.65
CA ALA A 263 23.91 -9.71 17.34
C ALA A 263 23.11 -10.87 16.74
N ASN A 264 22.48 -11.69 17.59
CA ASN A 264 21.67 -12.84 17.20
C ASN A 264 20.17 -12.52 17.03
N ARG A 265 19.79 -11.24 17.10
CA ARG A 265 18.39 -10.79 16.92
C ARG A 265 18.22 -10.08 15.58
N PRO A 266 17.06 -10.20 14.92
CA PRO A 266 16.78 -9.44 13.70
C PRO A 266 16.75 -7.93 13.98
N THR A 267 17.07 -7.14 12.97
CA THR A 267 16.96 -5.67 12.99
C THR A 267 15.76 -5.17 12.20
N GLY A 268 14.83 -6.06 11.89
CA GLY A 268 13.62 -5.79 11.11
C GLY A 268 12.84 -7.07 10.86
N GLY A 269 11.82 -6.97 10.03
CA GLY A 269 10.97 -8.08 9.65
C GLY A 269 9.76 -8.27 10.57
N VAL A 270 8.93 -9.25 10.22
CA VAL A 270 7.61 -9.48 10.83
C VAL A 270 7.68 -9.63 12.36
N ASP A 271 8.69 -10.30 12.88
CA ASP A 271 8.83 -10.48 14.34
C ASP A 271 8.86 -9.16 15.10
N THR A 272 9.34 -8.09 14.47
CA THR A 272 9.53 -6.78 15.12
C THR A 272 8.24 -5.95 15.25
N ILE A 273 7.13 -6.40 14.66
CA ILE A 273 5.83 -5.73 14.82
C ILE A 273 5.06 -6.20 16.06
N TYR A 274 5.48 -7.30 16.67
CA TYR A 274 4.80 -7.91 17.81
C TYR A 274 5.37 -7.44 19.15
N PRO A 275 4.52 -7.25 20.17
CA PRO A 275 4.95 -6.82 21.50
C PRO A 275 5.99 -7.73 22.17
N GLU A 276 5.97 -9.02 21.84
CA GLU A 276 6.91 -10.02 22.35
C GLU A 276 8.35 -9.69 21.97
N TYR A 277 8.55 -9.09 20.80
CA TYR A 277 9.87 -8.64 20.37
C TYR A 277 10.39 -7.51 21.26
N GLU A 278 9.57 -6.52 21.59
CA GLU A 278 9.93 -5.45 22.51
C GLU A 278 10.32 -5.98 23.90
N GLN A 279 9.62 -7.00 24.38
CA GLN A 279 9.97 -7.63 25.65
C GLN A 279 11.36 -8.25 25.59
N THR A 280 11.73 -8.90 24.47
CA THR A 280 13.08 -9.47 24.30
C THR A 280 14.18 -8.40 24.29
N LEU A 281 13.90 -7.18 23.86
CA LEU A 281 14.83 -6.05 23.93
C LEU A 281 15.00 -5.53 25.36
N LYS A 282 13.93 -5.55 26.15
CA LYS A 282 13.97 -5.14 27.56
C LYS A 282 14.72 -6.15 28.44
N ASP A 283 14.57 -7.42 28.13
CA ASP A 283 15.20 -8.52 28.88
C ASP A 283 16.68 -8.70 28.50
N SER A 284 17.12 -8.23 27.33
CA SER A 284 18.54 -8.11 27.02
C SER A 284 19.10 -6.97 27.86
N ALA A 285 20.03 -7.26 28.75
CA ALA A 285 20.56 -6.35 29.76
C ALA A 285 21.28 -5.10 29.21
N TRP A 286 20.52 -4.29 28.47
CA TRP A 286 20.98 -3.00 27.99
C TRP A 286 20.65 -1.94 29.04
N THR A 287 21.66 -1.53 29.80
CA THR A 287 21.47 -0.53 30.85
C THR A 287 21.24 0.86 30.24
N ALA A 288 20.54 1.73 30.96
CA ALA A 288 20.31 3.11 30.53
C ALA A 288 21.62 3.90 30.27
N GLY A 289 22.75 3.45 30.84
CA GLY A 289 24.09 3.96 30.58
C GLY A 289 24.60 3.72 29.17
N ASP A 290 24.24 2.56 28.58
CA ASP A 290 24.64 2.21 27.23
C ASP A 290 23.90 3.06 26.15
N ARG A 291 22.68 3.54 26.46
CA ARG A 291 21.92 4.46 25.60
C ARG A 291 22.59 5.82 25.51
N ALA A 292 23.00 6.38 26.64
CA ALA A 292 23.61 7.71 26.69
C ALA A 292 24.98 7.76 25.99
N ALA A 293 25.77 6.69 26.07
CA ALA A 293 27.09 6.60 25.44
C ALA A 293 27.04 6.51 23.91
N ASN A 294 25.93 6.00 23.32
CA ASN A 294 25.81 5.82 21.87
C ASN A 294 25.01 6.92 21.14
N ILE A 295 24.26 7.75 21.87
CA ILE A 295 23.52 8.89 21.26
C ILE A 295 24.39 10.14 21.14
N GLY A 296 25.54 10.18 21.75
CA GLY A 296 26.47 11.33 21.81
C GLY A 296 27.66 11.27 20.86
N ARG A 297 27.64 10.43 19.82
CA ARG A 297 28.72 10.38 18.83
C ARG A 297 28.20 10.56 17.41
#